data_316978ed9697c6a8d6ec25e94d7a3592
#
_entry.id   316978ed9697c6a8d6ec25e94d7a3592
#
_cell.length_a   1.000
_cell.length_b   1.000
_cell.length_c   1.000
_cell.angle_alpha   90.00
_cell.angle_beta   90.00
_cell.angle_gamma   90.00
#
_symmetry.space_group_name_H-M   'P 1'
#
loop_
_entity.id
_entity.type
_entity.pdbx_description
1 polymer ?
#
loop_
_entity_poly.entity_id
_entity_poly.type
_entity_poly.pdbx_seq_one_letter_code
_entity_poly.pdbx_strand_id
1 'polypeptide(L)'
;MKLSSVLIVAIALLAPISASAMGQNCGNRDMVVERLASKYGESRQSIGMAPKGRVIEVYASHETGTWTITMTMPNGITCLMASGQSYEALDEPIAPAGIKS
;
A
#
# COMPACT_ATOMS: atom_id res chain seq x y z
N MET A 1 -49.47 19.55 -10.39
CA MET A 1 -48.99 19.47 -10.33
C MET A 1 -48.01 18.87 -10.18
N LYS A 2 -47.66 18.85 -10.14
CA LYS A 2 -46.93 18.60 -10.05
C LYS A 2 -45.98 17.93 -9.75
N LEU A 3 -45.52 17.73 -9.69
CA LEU A 3 -44.73 17.39 -9.43
C LEU A 3 -43.89 16.56 -9.45
N SER A 4 -43.63 16.48 -9.41
CA SER A 4 -43.04 15.91 -9.44
C SER A 4 -41.99 15.43 -9.50
N SER A 5 -41.60 15.58 -9.62
CA SER A 5 -40.67 15.41 -9.75
C SER A 5 -39.74 14.81 -9.34
N VAL A 6 -39.45 14.69 -9.22
CA VAL A 6 -38.59 14.46 -8.84
C VAL A 6 -37.70 13.60 -8.68
N LEU A 7 -37.36 13.42 -8.66
CA LEU A 7 -36.55 12.95 -8.45
C LEU A 7 -35.63 12.24 -8.58
N ILE A 8 -35.20 12.19 -8.65
CA ILE A 8 -34.40 11.74 -8.82
C ILE A 8 -33.44 11.23 -8.68
N VAL A 9 -33.02 11.17 -8.63
CA VAL A 9 -32.13 10.95 -8.55
C VAL A 9 -31.15 10.36 -8.30
N ALA A 10 -30.75 10.37 -8.16
CA ALA A 10 -29.88 10.24 -7.92
C ALA A 10 -29.08 9.26 -7.80
N ILE A 11 -28.81 9.06 -7.63
CA ILE A 11 -28.12 8.27 -7.44
C ILE A 11 -27.07 7.70 -7.85
N ALA A 12 -26.80 7.70 -8.28
CA ALA A 12 -25.87 7.33 -8.81
C ALA A 12 -24.75 7.16 -8.21
N LEU A 13 -24.49 7.25 -8.00
CA LEU A 13 -23.55 7.33 -7.54
C LEU A 13 -22.76 6.35 -7.22
N LEU A 14 -22.61 5.82 -7.23
CA LEU A 14 -21.92 5.01 -6.81
C LEU A 14 -20.90 4.49 -7.42
N ALA A 15 -20.42 5.01 -7.68
CA ALA A 15 -19.31 4.67 -8.34
C ALA A 15 -18.44 3.77 -7.60
N PRO A 16 -18.11 2.87 -8.12
CA PRO A 16 -17.36 1.97 -7.44
C PRO A 16 -16.00 2.28 -7.55
N ILE A 17 -15.33 2.43 -7.60
CA ILE A 17 -14.13 2.71 -7.51
C ILE A 17 -13.20 1.78 -7.40
N SER A 18 -12.82 1.64 -6.74
CA SER A 18 -12.03 0.78 -6.27
C SER A 18 -11.18 -0.20 -6.72
N ALA A 19 -11.50 -1.22 -6.95
CA ALA A 19 -10.61 -2.27 -7.25
C ALA A 19 -9.63 -1.84 -8.31
N SER A 20 -10.09 -1.21 -9.30
CA SER A 20 -9.17 -0.82 -10.35
C SER A 20 -8.22 0.24 -9.85
N ALA A 21 -8.66 1.06 -8.93
CA ALA A 21 -7.76 2.07 -8.42
C ALA A 21 -6.59 1.41 -7.72
N MET A 22 -6.81 0.30 -7.07
CA MET A 22 -5.70 -0.36 -6.42
C MET A 22 -4.73 -0.92 -7.42
N GLY A 23 -5.18 -1.48 -8.49
CA GLY A 23 -4.29 -2.01 -9.48
C GLY A 23 -3.54 -0.93 -10.22
N GLN A 24 -4.00 0.31 -10.12
CA GLN A 24 -3.36 1.40 -10.80
C GLN A 24 -2.41 2.19 -9.92
N ASN A 25 -2.19 1.74 -8.74
CA ASN A 25 -1.40 2.50 -7.78
C ASN A 25 0.09 2.23 -7.98
N CYS A 26 0.60 2.61 -9.11
CA CYS A 26 2.00 2.41 -9.46
C CYS A 26 2.61 3.71 -9.92
N GLY A 27 3.93 3.79 -9.87
CA GLY A 27 4.63 4.95 -10.35
C GLY A 27 6.12 4.74 -10.30
N ASN A 28 6.86 5.77 -10.63
CA ASN A 28 8.31 5.73 -10.57
C ASN A 28 8.72 5.52 -9.12
N ARG A 29 9.72 4.67 -8.89
CA ARG A 29 10.09 4.31 -7.53
C ARG A 29 10.47 5.52 -6.68
N ASP A 30 11.27 6.43 -7.23
CA ASP A 30 11.71 7.58 -6.44
C ASP A 30 10.52 8.43 -6.00
N MET A 31 9.52 8.57 -6.85
CA MET A 31 8.33 9.33 -6.50
C MET A 31 7.51 8.64 -5.45
N VAL A 32 7.39 7.32 -5.54
CA VAL A 32 6.62 6.56 -4.57
C VAL A 32 7.29 6.66 -3.20
N VAL A 33 8.60 6.42 -3.14
CA VAL A 33 9.33 6.47 -1.88
C VAL A 33 9.25 7.87 -1.27
N GLU A 34 9.38 8.89 -2.09
CA GLU A 34 9.33 10.26 -1.61
C GLU A 34 7.94 10.59 -1.06
N ARG A 35 6.90 10.10 -1.72
CA ARG A 35 5.56 10.36 -1.23
C ARG A 35 5.30 9.63 0.09
N LEU A 36 5.77 8.41 0.22
CA LEU A 36 5.59 7.68 1.48
C LEU A 36 6.30 8.41 2.61
N ALA A 37 7.47 8.99 2.33
CA ALA A 37 8.19 9.71 3.35
C ALA A 37 7.53 11.04 3.68
N SER A 38 7.23 11.85 2.68
CA SER A 38 6.77 13.20 2.94
C SER A 38 5.31 13.26 3.36
N LYS A 39 4.48 12.39 2.83
CA LYS A 39 3.06 12.46 3.13
C LYS A 39 2.67 11.57 4.30
N TYR A 40 3.33 10.45 4.47
CA TYR A 40 2.93 9.50 5.51
C TYR A 40 4.01 9.29 6.57
N GLY A 41 5.16 9.89 6.41
CA GLY A 41 6.24 9.73 7.39
C GLY A 41 6.79 8.32 7.45
N GLU A 42 6.66 7.57 6.36
CA GLU A 42 7.10 6.18 6.35
C GLU A 42 8.51 6.04 5.82
N SER A 43 9.27 5.17 6.45
CA SER A 43 10.62 4.85 6.00
C SER A 43 10.73 3.34 5.84
N ARG A 44 11.71 2.93 5.04
CA ARG A 44 11.84 1.51 4.73
C ARG A 44 12.26 0.71 5.94
N GLN A 45 11.54 -0.34 6.21
CA GLN A 45 11.80 -1.22 7.34
C GLN A 45 12.45 -2.52 6.91
N SER A 46 12.10 -3.02 5.75
CA SER A 46 12.66 -4.29 5.28
C SER A 46 12.56 -4.37 3.77
N ILE A 47 13.33 -5.29 3.20
CA ILE A 47 13.41 -5.44 1.76
C ILE A 47 13.68 -6.91 1.47
N GLY A 48 13.13 -7.40 0.40
CA GLY A 48 13.38 -8.76 -0.06
C GLY A 48 13.24 -8.84 -1.57
N MET A 49 13.80 -9.91 -2.12
CA MET A 49 13.71 -10.12 -3.57
C MET A 49 12.64 -11.15 -3.87
N ALA A 50 11.85 -10.90 -4.88
CA ALA A 50 10.86 -11.84 -5.37
C ALA A 50 11.34 -12.38 -6.72
N PRO A 51 10.71 -13.45 -7.20
CA PRO A 51 11.13 -14.01 -8.49
C PRO A 51 11.08 -13.00 -9.62
N LYS A 52 11.92 -13.21 -10.62
CA LYS A 52 11.95 -12.38 -11.83
C LYS A 52 12.46 -10.97 -11.57
N GLY A 53 13.34 -10.82 -10.60
CA GLY A 53 13.97 -9.52 -10.36
C GLY A 53 13.09 -8.47 -9.73
N ARG A 54 11.96 -8.87 -9.15
CA ARG A 54 11.10 -7.92 -8.47
C ARG A 54 11.59 -7.72 -7.05
N VAL A 55 11.38 -6.51 -6.53
CA VAL A 55 11.85 -6.16 -5.19
C VAL A 55 10.65 -5.80 -4.34
N ILE A 56 10.56 -6.43 -3.18
CA ILE A 56 9.49 -6.15 -2.23
C ILE A 56 10.07 -5.33 -1.09
N GLU A 57 9.41 -4.23 -0.76
CA GLU A 57 9.86 -3.38 0.33
C GLU A 57 8.68 -3.08 1.26
N VAL A 58 8.97 -2.97 2.54
CA VAL A 58 7.98 -2.61 3.54
C VAL A 58 8.39 -1.26 4.12
N TYR A 59 7.45 -0.33 4.09
CA TYR A 59 7.65 1.00 4.65
C TYR A 59 6.68 1.20 5.81
N ALA A 60 7.08 1.95 6.80
CA ALA A 60 6.19 2.20 7.94
C ALA A 60 6.61 3.45 8.69
N SER A 61 5.65 4.03 9.38
CA SER A 61 5.87 5.13 10.30
C SER A 61 5.72 4.60 11.72
N HIS A 62 6.76 4.71 12.51
CA HIS A 62 6.67 4.27 13.90
C HIS A 62 5.85 5.25 14.74
N GLU A 63 5.68 6.46 14.25
CA GLU A 63 4.89 7.44 14.95
C GLU A 63 3.39 7.24 14.77
N THR A 64 2.96 7.06 13.56
CA THR A 64 1.54 6.93 13.28
C THR A 64 1.07 5.50 13.14
N GLY A 65 2.00 4.60 12.84
CA GLY A 65 1.67 3.20 12.62
C GLY A 65 1.20 2.86 11.23
N THR A 66 1.20 3.81 10.30
CA THR A 66 0.81 3.48 8.94
C THR A 66 1.94 2.71 8.26
N TRP A 67 1.58 1.83 7.34
CA TRP A 67 2.57 1.01 6.65
C TRP A 67 2.12 0.71 5.22
N THR A 68 3.08 0.39 4.39
CA THR A 68 2.86 0.13 2.97
C THR A 68 3.84 -0.94 2.51
N ILE A 69 3.34 -1.86 1.69
CA ILE A 69 4.20 -2.84 1.02
C ILE A 69 4.23 -2.47 -0.45
N THR A 70 5.42 -2.36 -1.02
CA THR A 70 5.59 -2.03 -2.42
C THR A 70 6.27 -3.17 -3.16
N MET A 71 6.04 -3.24 -4.45
CA MET A 71 6.76 -4.15 -5.33
C MET A 71 7.30 -3.35 -6.50
N THR A 72 8.60 -3.46 -6.73
CA THR A 72 9.26 -2.73 -7.80
C THR A 72 9.69 -3.71 -8.88
N MET A 73 9.32 -3.42 -10.10
CA MET A 73 9.70 -4.23 -11.25
C MET A 73 11.09 -3.87 -11.73
N PRO A 74 11.73 -4.74 -12.53
CA PRO A 74 13.08 -4.43 -13.03
C PRO A 74 13.17 -3.12 -13.80
N ASN A 75 12.07 -2.63 -14.35
CA ASN A 75 12.10 -1.37 -15.07
C ASN A 75 11.94 -0.16 -14.15
N GLY A 76 11.88 -0.38 -12.83
CA GLY A 76 11.81 0.73 -11.89
C GLY A 76 10.40 1.16 -11.52
N ILE A 77 9.39 0.57 -12.12
CA ILE A 77 8.00 0.90 -11.77
C ILE A 77 7.66 0.22 -10.46
N THR A 78 7.13 0.99 -9.53
CA THR A 78 6.82 0.54 -8.18
C THR A 78 5.32 0.65 -7.95
N CYS A 79 4.74 -0.43 -7.45
CA CYS A 79 3.30 -0.49 -7.18
C CYS A 79 3.06 -0.71 -5.70
N LEU A 80 2.01 -0.10 -5.18
CA LEU A 80 1.61 -0.33 -3.80
C LEU A 80 0.78 -1.60 -3.77
N MET A 81 1.23 -2.56 -2.99
CA MET A 81 0.57 -3.85 -2.93
C MET A 81 -0.38 -3.97 -1.76
N ALA A 82 -0.07 -3.31 -0.66
CA ALA A 82 -0.90 -3.35 0.53
C ALA A 82 -0.54 -2.18 1.42
N SER A 83 -1.48 -1.76 2.24
CA SER A 83 -1.21 -0.70 3.20
C SER A 83 -2.19 -0.85 4.35
N GLY A 84 -1.87 -0.24 5.46
CA GLY A 84 -2.73 -0.36 6.63
C GLY A 84 -2.23 0.49 7.78
N GLN A 85 -2.65 0.11 8.98
CA GLN A 85 -2.30 0.85 10.17
C GLN A 85 -1.85 -0.13 11.24
N SER A 86 -1.45 0.41 12.37
CA SER A 86 -1.05 -0.38 13.53
C SER A 86 0.18 -1.25 13.27
N TYR A 87 1.13 -0.69 12.53
CA TYR A 87 2.37 -1.40 12.28
C TYR A 87 3.14 -1.53 13.60
N GLU A 88 3.71 -2.71 13.80
CA GLU A 88 4.52 -2.96 14.98
C GLU A 88 5.75 -3.74 14.56
N ALA A 89 6.92 -3.23 14.90
CA ALA A 89 8.14 -3.99 14.66
C ALA A 89 8.26 -5.02 15.77
N LEU A 90 8.57 -6.25 15.40
CA LEU A 90 8.70 -7.31 16.37
C LEU A 90 10.14 -7.41 16.84
N ASP A 91 10.31 -7.69 18.12
CA ASP A 91 11.63 -7.86 18.69
C ASP A 91 11.64 -9.23 19.35
N GLU A 92 11.49 -10.25 18.55
CA GLU A 92 11.38 -11.60 19.04
C GLU A 92 12.71 -12.32 18.94
N PRO A 93 13.00 -13.19 19.89
CA PRO A 93 14.26 -13.92 19.83
C PRO A 93 14.24 -14.90 18.65
N ILE A 94 15.44 -15.22 18.19
CA ILE A 94 15.59 -16.19 17.12
C ILE A 94 15.18 -17.55 17.66
N ALA A 95 14.44 -18.31 16.85
CA ALA A 95 14.01 -19.64 17.28
C ALA A 95 15.20 -20.54 17.49
N PRO A 96 15.13 -21.45 18.47
CA PRO A 96 16.23 -22.38 18.71
C PRO A 96 16.47 -23.25 17.50
N ALA A 97 17.70 -23.75 17.40
CA ALA A 97 18.08 -24.63 16.30
C ALA A 97 17.17 -25.85 16.30
N GLY A 98 16.77 -26.27 15.13
CA GLY A 98 15.92 -27.43 15.00
C GLY A 98 14.44 -27.14 14.93
N ILE A 99 14.05 -25.89 15.22
CA ILE A 99 12.65 -25.52 15.13
C ILE A 99 12.42 -24.86 13.78
N LYS A 100 11.45 -25.34 13.05
CA LYS A 100 11.14 -24.81 11.74
C LYS A 100 10.06 -23.77 11.84
N SER A 101 10.21 -22.73 11.07
CA SER A 101 9.19 -21.68 11.07
C SER A 101 8.31 -21.74 9.83
#